data_8ea2db1b3e59fc4b236b5ad03888bd03
#
_entry.id   8ea2db1b3e59fc4b236b5ad03888bd03
#
_cell.length_a   1.000
_cell.length_b   1.000
_cell.length_c   1.000
_cell.angle_alpha   90.00
_cell.angle_beta   90.00
_cell.angle_gamma   90.00
#
_symmetry.space_group_name_H-M   'P 1'
#
loop_
_entity.id
_entity.type
_entity.pdbx_description
1 polymer ?
#
loop_
_entity_poly.entity_id
_entity_poly.type
_entity_poly.pdbx_seq_one_letter_code
_entity_poly.pdbx_strand_id
1 'polypeptide(L)'
;MKKSWKIMSLMLILLLVGCAARSSQEESPSIPAEPPRVEMDTGKSAETGQELASQSMGAEPMERLVVKRAEMRVSVADPAEAMHTVVQLAESMQGYVVNSNQWNSTNNGQTYIYASVMVRVPAERLDEMMQKVRELAADPKTGVLSESVTGEDVTAEYVDSQARLRNLQAAEAQLVELLDQAPDLEYTLDIFKELTEIRSQIEVLEGRIKYLEESAALSALSVEFVAEASLQPLQIGPWKPAGVAKEAIQTLVKVAQDVGTALIKFVIIWVPFLLPIGLIVYFVSKGAKKRKAAREAQAAQVQPSDTPKD
;
A
#
# COMPACT_ATOMS: atom_id res chain seq x y z
N MET A 1 -51.87 11.63 -15.91
CA MET A 1 -50.61 12.22 -15.42
C MET A 1 -50.52 12.39 -13.90
N LYS A 2 -51.57 12.27 -13.10
CA LYS A 2 -51.51 12.43 -11.61
C LYS A 2 -51.15 11.13 -10.83
N LYS A 3 -51.19 9.95 -11.50
CA LYS A 3 -50.90 8.66 -10.85
C LYS A 3 -49.40 8.29 -10.83
N SER A 4 -48.61 8.73 -11.80
CA SER A 4 -47.18 8.47 -11.90
C SER A 4 -46.35 9.28 -10.90
N TRP A 5 -46.78 10.48 -10.53
CA TRP A 5 -46.08 11.31 -9.53
C TRP A 5 -46.17 10.74 -8.11
N LYS A 6 -47.32 10.10 -7.78
CA LYS A 6 -47.49 9.47 -6.45
C LYS A 6 -46.63 8.22 -6.28
N ILE A 7 -46.35 7.48 -7.36
CA ILE A 7 -45.49 6.30 -7.34
C ILE A 7 -44.03 6.73 -7.20
N MET A 8 -43.59 7.81 -7.86
CA MET A 8 -42.24 8.36 -7.77
C MET A 8 -41.96 8.97 -6.39
N SER A 9 -42.95 9.60 -5.76
CA SER A 9 -42.86 10.12 -4.39
C SER A 9 -42.79 9.00 -3.35
N LEU A 10 -43.52 7.89 -3.56
CA LEU A 10 -43.49 6.72 -2.67
C LEU A 10 -42.14 5.98 -2.75
N MET A 11 -41.50 5.92 -3.93
CA MET A 11 -40.19 5.30 -4.12
C MET A 11 -39.06 6.12 -3.51
N LEU A 12 -39.19 7.45 -3.47
CA LEU A 12 -38.21 8.35 -2.84
C LEU A 12 -38.22 8.23 -1.30
N ILE A 13 -39.40 7.99 -0.71
CA ILE A 13 -39.55 7.84 0.75
C ILE A 13 -39.02 6.47 1.22
N LEU A 14 -39.11 5.42 0.38
CA LEU A 14 -38.60 4.07 0.72
C LEU A 14 -37.05 4.01 0.77
N LEU A 15 -36.35 4.93 0.08
CA LEU A 15 -34.89 5.00 0.05
C LEU A 15 -34.27 5.69 1.28
N LEU A 16 -35.05 6.34 2.12
CA LEU A 16 -34.59 7.12 3.29
C LEU A 16 -34.66 6.35 4.62
N VAL A 17 -35.22 5.14 4.66
CA VAL A 17 -35.40 4.35 5.91
C VAL A 17 -34.32 3.29 6.13
N GLY A 18 -33.28 3.20 5.28
CA GLY A 18 -32.26 2.14 5.27
C GLY A 18 -30.98 2.41 6.08
N CYS A 19 -30.89 3.38 6.97
CA CYS A 19 -29.70 3.61 7.80
C CYS A 19 -30.05 3.85 9.27
N ALA A 20 -30.49 2.81 9.97
CA ALA A 20 -30.57 2.82 11.42
C ALA A 20 -29.83 1.59 11.99
N ALA A 21 -28.67 1.88 12.58
CA ALA A 21 -28.07 1.25 13.74
C ALA A 21 -27.90 -0.29 13.75
N ARG A 22 -26.68 -0.69 13.55
CA ARG A 22 -26.13 -1.88 14.22
C ARG A 22 -24.92 -1.45 15.04
N SER A 23 -25.17 -0.99 16.27
CA SER A 23 -24.16 -0.91 17.32
C SER A 23 -23.88 -2.34 17.79
N SER A 24 -22.78 -2.91 17.37
CA SER A 24 -22.21 -4.08 17.99
C SER A 24 -21.54 -3.63 19.30
N GLN A 25 -22.09 -4.08 20.36
CA GLN A 25 -21.57 -4.00 21.71
C GLN A 25 -20.33 -4.89 21.76
N GLU A 26 -19.13 -4.30 21.81
CA GLU A 26 -17.89 -5.00 22.12
C GLU A 26 -17.93 -5.39 23.60
N GLU A 27 -18.07 -6.68 23.82
CA GLU A 27 -17.85 -7.34 25.09
C GLU A 27 -16.35 -7.26 25.39
N SER A 28 -15.96 -6.46 26.39
CA SER A 28 -14.60 -6.40 26.91
C SER A 28 -14.24 -7.75 27.56
N PRO A 29 -13.11 -8.37 27.18
CA PRO A 29 -12.65 -9.55 27.90
C PRO A 29 -12.21 -9.16 29.31
N SER A 30 -12.82 -9.81 30.30
CA SER A 30 -12.45 -9.75 31.70
C SER A 30 -11.01 -10.21 31.91
N ILE A 31 -10.20 -9.35 32.51
CA ILE A 31 -8.85 -9.63 32.96
C ILE A 31 -8.91 -10.73 34.06
N PRO A 32 -8.13 -11.81 33.95
CA PRO A 32 -8.03 -12.80 35.02
C PRO A 32 -7.33 -12.19 36.25
N ALA A 33 -7.86 -12.48 37.41
CA ALA A 33 -7.39 -12.04 38.72
C ALA A 33 -5.90 -12.38 38.96
N GLU A 34 -5.19 -11.38 39.48
CA GLU A 34 -3.83 -11.42 39.98
C GLU A 34 -3.71 -12.52 41.06
N PRO A 35 -2.66 -13.37 41.03
CA PRO A 35 -2.41 -14.33 42.09
C PRO A 35 -1.96 -13.61 43.37
N PRO A 36 -2.26 -14.20 44.60
CA PRO A 36 -2.02 -13.53 45.86
C PRO A 36 -0.52 -13.31 46.13
N ARG A 37 -0.21 -12.07 46.49
CA ARG A 37 1.09 -11.62 46.95
C ARG A 37 1.45 -12.37 48.24
N VAL A 38 2.48 -13.19 48.17
CA VAL A 38 3.06 -13.81 49.39
C VAL A 38 3.93 -12.74 50.06
N GLU A 39 3.49 -12.29 51.23
CA GLU A 39 4.31 -11.49 52.12
C GLU A 39 5.46 -12.34 52.66
N MET A 40 6.69 -12.03 52.26
CA MET A 40 7.87 -12.62 52.86
C MET A 40 8.24 -11.83 54.10
N ASP A 41 8.09 -12.47 55.20
CA ASP A 41 8.51 -12.06 56.55
C ASP A 41 10.01 -11.72 56.58
N THR A 42 10.34 -10.51 57.01
CA THR A 42 11.70 -10.03 57.24
C THR A 42 12.27 -10.61 58.50
N GLY A 43 12.85 -11.81 58.41
CA GLY A 43 13.71 -12.40 59.42
C GLY A 43 15.12 -11.78 59.34
N LYS A 44 15.43 -10.99 60.33
CA LYS A 44 16.72 -10.41 60.68
C LYS A 44 17.73 -11.53 60.95
N SER A 45 18.80 -11.64 60.16
CA SER A 45 19.98 -12.44 60.47
C SER A 45 21.27 -11.75 60.14
N ALA A 46 22.12 -11.77 61.11
CA ALA A 46 23.35 -11.08 61.36
C ALA A 46 24.44 -11.23 60.27
N GLU A 47 25.23 -10.17 60.26
CA GLU A 47 26.59 -10.05 59.69
C GLU A 47 27.43 -11.33 59.87
N THR A 48 27.96 -11.80 58.76
CA THR A 48 29.29 -12.39 58.70
C THR A 48 29.91 -11.99 57.38
N GLY A 49 30.84 -11.03 57.44
CA GLY A 49 31.63 -10.62 56.31
C GLY A 49 32.48 -11.77 55.78
N GLN A 50 32.28 -12.00 54.48
CA GLN A 50 33.28 -12.66 53.66
C GLN A 50 33.31 -11.93 52.33
N GLU A 51 34.26 -11.06 52.26
CA GLU A 51 34.75 -10.36 51.08
C GLU A 51 35.25 -11.41 50.07
N LEU A 52 34.32 -12.00 49.32
CA LEU A 52 34.66 -12.70 48.10
C LEU A 52 35.03 -11.63 47.07
N ALA A 53 36.30 -11.36 47.01
CA ALA A 53 36.91 -10.64 45.89
C ALA A 53 36.37 -11.30 44.60
N SER A 54 35.45 -10.61 43.94
CA SER A 54 35.04 -10.90 42.59
C SER A 54 36.30 -10.73 41.72
N GLN A 55 37.05 -11.82 41.53
CA GLN A 55 37.96 -11.92 40.43
C GLN A 55 37.10 -11.83 39.17
N SER A 56 36.91 -10.63 38.68
CA SER A 56 36.53 -10.43 37.29
C SER A 56 37.65 -11.04 36.46
N MET A 57 37.54 -12.35 36.17
CA MET A 57 38.28 -12.92 35.05
C MET A 57 37.98 -11.99 33.88
N GLY A 58 39.04 -11.28 33.43
CA GLY A 58 38.97 -10.47 32.23
C GLY A 58 38.55 -11.33 31.07
N ALA A 59 37.24 -11.38 30.87
CA ALA A 59 36.72 -11.79 29.58
C ALA A 59 37.23 -10.78 28.59
N GLU A 60 38.15 -11.19 27.73
CA GLU A 60 38.50 -10.40 26.56
C GLU A 60 37.17 -9.90 25.96
N PRO A 61 37.07 -8.62 25.60
CA PRO A 61 35.84 -8.10 25.01
C PRO A 61 35.57 -8.90 23.72
N MET A 62 34.70 -9.89 23.83
CA MET A 62 34.26 -10.65 22.69
C MET A 62 33.55 -9.65 21.75
N GLU A 63 34.13 -9.47 20.58
CA GLU A 63 33.58 -8.57 19.57
C GLU A 63 32.15 -8.98 19.29
N ARG A 64 31.20 -8.11 19.65
CA ARG A 64 29.77 -8.41 19.51
C ARG A 64 29.35 -8.18 18.07
N LEU A 65 28.72 -9.17 17.47
CA LEU A 65 28.07 -9.02 16.19
C LEU A 65 26.68 -8.42 16.41
N VAL A 66 26.52 -7.14 16.07
CA VAL A 66 25.24 -6.45 16.20
C VAL A 66 24.74 -6.03 14.83
N VAL A 67 23.63 -6.59 14.40
CA VAL A 67 22.94 -6.19 13.17
C VAL A 67 22.13 -4.93 13.46
N LYS A 68 22.52 -3.79 12.89
CA LYS A 68 21.83 -2.51 13.05
C LYS A 68 20.92 -2.24 11.86
N ARG A 69 19.68 -1.81 12.15
CA ARG A 69 18.73 -1.31 11.16
C ARG A 69 18.23 0.04 11.62
N ALA A 70 18.21 1.01 10.72
CA ALA A 70 17.66 2.33 10.97
C ALA A 70 16.55 2.66 9.97
N GLU A 71 15.52 3.30 10.46
CA GLU A 71 14.39 3.79 9.66
C GLU A 71 14.21 5.27 9.97
N MET A 72 14.14 6.07 8.93
CA MET A 72 13.91 7.51 9.04
C MET A 72 12.82 7.96 8.10
N ARG A 73 12.01 8.90 8.56
CA ARG A 73 11.05 9.62 7.74
C ARG A 73 11.32 11.09 7.85
N VAL A 74 11.62 11.73 6.73
CA VAL A 74 12.12 13.10 6.69
C VAL A 74 11.30 13.94 5.73
N SER A 75 10.88 15.11 6.20
CA SER A 75 10.26 16.15 5.39
C SER A 75 11.33 16.99 4.71
N VAL A 76 11.28 17.08 3.39
CA VAL A 76 12.25 17.76 2.56
C VAL A 76 11.57 18.67 1.53
N ALA A 77 12.29 19.66 1.01
CA ALA A 77 11.78 20.54 -0.03
C ALA A 77 11.57 19.77 -1.36
N ASP A 78 12.56 18.97 -1.76
CA ASP A 78 12.51 18.11 -2.95
C ASP A 78 12.91 16.66 -2.58
N PRO A 79 11.93 15.73 -2.54
CA PRO A 79 12.19 14.33 -2.25
C PRO A 79 13.10 13.62 -3.26
N ALA A 80 13.04 14.03 -4.55
CA ALA A 80 13.85 13.40 -5.59
C ALA A 80 15.32 13.78 -5.45
N GLU A 81 15.62 15.05 -5.20
CA GLU A 81 16.98 15.55 -4.99
C GLU A 81 17.58 14.98 -3.68
N ALA A 82 16.78 14.94 -2.61
CA ALA A 82 17.19 14.35 -1.35
C ALA A 82 17.54 12.86 -1.49
N MET A 83 16.73 12.10 -2.21
CA MET A 83 17.01 10.70 -2.51
C MET A 83 18.33 10.52 -3.27
N HIS A 84 18.57 11.32 -4.32
CA HIS A 84 19.82 11.28 -5.07
C HIS A 84 21.05 11.62 -4.20
N THR A 85 20.90 12.59 -3.32
CA THR A 85 21.98 12.97 -2.37
C THR A 85 22.31 11.82 -1.44
N VAL A 86 21.30 11.12 -0.93
CA VAL A 86 21.50 9.95 -0.04
C VAL A 86 22.17 8.79 -0.78
N VAL A 87 21.82 8.55 -2.04
CA VAL A 87 22.46 7.55 -2.88
C VAL A 87 23.96 7.86 -3.05
N GLN A 88 24.32 9.08 -3.44
CA GLN A 88 25.71 9.50 -3.60
C GLN A 88 26.49 9.43 -2.29
N LEU A 89 25.84 9.80 -1.18
CA LEU A 89 26.45 9.75 0.15
C LEU A 89 26.76 8.31 0.56
N ALA A 90 25.82 7.38 0.34
CA ALA A 90 26.01 5.96 0.63
C ALA A 90 27.19 5.38 -0.17
N GLU A 91 27.28 5.69 -1.47
CA GLU A 91 28.37 5.26 -2.33
C GLU A 91 29.73 5.86 -1.87
N SER A 92 29.75 7.13 -1.47
CA SER A 92 30.97 7.78 -0.94
C SER A 92 31.45 7.16 0.37
N MET A 93 30.54 6.54 1.14
CA MET A 93 30.83 5.84 2.39
C MET A 93 31.14 4.36 2.21
N GLN A 94 31.39 3.90 0.98
CA GLN A 94 31.62 2.49 0.65
C GLN A 94 30.39 1.60 0.92
N GLY A 95 29.20 2.21 0.90
CA GLY A 95 27.93 1.54 0.94
C GLY A 95 27.39 1.27 -0.46
N TYR A 96 26.17 0.76 -0.52
CA TYR A 96 25.45 0.54 -1.77
C TYR A 96 23.93 0.71 -1.59
N VAL A 97 23.25 0.95 -2.69
CA VAL A 97 21.79 1.06 -2.73
C VAL A 97 21.17 -0.31 -2.92
N VAL A 98 20.26 -0.68 -2.06
CA VAL A 98 19.46 -1.91 -2.15
C VAL A 98 18.22 -1.68 -3.00
N ASN A 99 17.53 -0.56 -2.74
CA ASN A 99 16.31 -0.18 -3.45
C ASN A 99 16.16 1.35 -3.42
N SER A 100 15.67 1.93 -4.51
CA SER A 100 15.21 3.32 -4.55
C SER A 100 13.92 3.38 -5.33
N ASN A 101 12.94 4.09 -4.82
CA ASN A 101 11.63 4.24 -5.43
C ASN A 101 11.12 5.66 -5.29
N GLN A 102 10.51 6.17 -6.35
CA GLN A 102 9.86 7.47 -6.37
C GLN A 102 8.44 7.33 -6.91
N TRP A 103 7.48 7.96 -6.26
CA TRP A 103 6.09 7.94 -6.70
C TRP A 103 5.40 9.27 -6.46
N ASN A 104 4.32 9.48 -7.19
CA ASN A 104 3.47 10.64 -7.03
C ASN A 104 2.21 10.25 -6.27
N SER A 105 1.83 11.06 -5.30
CA SER A 105 0.56 10.91 -4.59
C SER A 105 -0.23 12.20 -4.65
N THR A 106 -1.53 12.08 -4.92
CA THR A 106 -2.42 13.25 -4.98
C THR A 106 -3.19 13.35 -3.67
N ASN A 107 -2.96 14.46 -2.96
CA ASN A 107 -3.67 14.80 -1.74
C ASN A 107 -4.37 16.16 -1.92
N ASN A 108 -5.66 16.22 -1.62
CA ASN A 108 -6.48 17.45 -1.76
C ASN A 108 -6.42 18.14 -3.14
N GLY A 109 -6.29 17.32 -4.21
CA GLY A 109 -6.22 17.84 -5.58
C GLY A 109 -4.85 18.39 -5.99
N GLN A 110 -3.83 18.31 -5.12
CA GLN A 110 -2.45 18.62 -5.42
C GLN A 110 -1.63 17.32 -5.46
N THR A 111 -0.73 17.21 -6.44
CA THR A 111 0.15 16.06 -6.60
C THR A 111 1.50 16.40 -5.97
N TYR A 112 1.94 15.51 -5.08
CA TYR A 112 3.23 15.59 -4.40
C TYR A 112 4.11 14.43 -4.77
N ILE A 113 5.41 14.67 -4.81
CA ILE A 113 6.43 13.65 -5.01
C ILE A 113 6.80 13.07 -3.65
N TYR A 114 6.90 11.76 -3.58
CA TYR A 114 7.45 10.99 -2.47
C TYR A 114 8.60 10.17 -2.99
N ALA A 115 9.58 9.93 -2.16
CA ALA A 115 10.70 9.07 -2.51
C ALA A 115 11.07 8.19 -1.31
N SER A 116 11.53 6.98 -1.58
CA SER A 116 12.11 6.11 -0.57
C SER A 116 13.40 5.50 -1.10
N VAL A 117 14.37 5.35 -0.21
CA VAL A 117 15.64 4.71 -0.52
C VAL A 117 16.04 3.81 0.63
N MET A 118 16.51 2.62 0.29
CA MET A 118 17.14 1.71 1.22
C MET A 118 18.61 1.54 0.81
N VAL A 119 19.49 1.85 1.72
CA VAL A 119 20.95 1.76 1.53
C VAL A 119 21.56 0.85 2.59
N ARG A 120 22.67 0.21 2.24
CA ARG A 120 23.54 -0.44 3.21
C ARG A 120 24.85 0.34 3.32
N VAL A 121 25.23 0.66 4.55
CA VAL A 121 26.47 1.40 4.87
C VAL A 121 27.24 0.67 5.95
N PRO A 122 28.56 0.81 6.02
CA PRO A 122 29.36 0.24 7.11
C PRO A 122 28.77 0.58 8.48
N ALA A 123 28.68 -0.40 9.38
CA ALA A 123 28.02 -0.24 10.68
C ALA A 123 28.60 0.88 11.55
N GLU A 124 29.90 1.18 11.36
CA GLU A 124 30.59 2.28 12.03
C GLU A 124 30.19 3.66 11.51
N ARG A 125 29.70 3.73 10.27
CA ARG A 125 29.34 5.00 9.60
C ARG A 125 27.83 5.26 9.56
N LEU A 126 27.02 4.37 10.15
CA LEU A 126 25.58 4.53 10.18
C LEU A 126 25.14 5.85 10.82
N ASP A 127 25.75 6.20 11.97
CA ASP A 127 25.42 7.43 12.71
C ASP A 127 25.78 8.69 11.91
N GLU A 128 26.91 8.68 11.21
CA GLU A 128 27.31 9.75 10.29
C GLU A 128 26.31 9.90 9.15
N MET A 129 25.91 8.77 8.55
CA MET A 129 24.92 8.75 7.48
C MET A 129 23.57 9.31 7.95
N MET A 130 23.08 8.89 9.10
CA MET A 130 21.84 9.39 9.69
C MET A 130 21.90 10.89 9.98
N GLN A 131 23.05 11.37 10.47
CA GLN A 131 23.25 12.81 10.68
C GLN A 131 23.16 13.58 9.36
N LYS A 132 23.78 13.09 8.29
CA LYS A 132 23.69 13.69 6.96
C LYS A 132 22.26 13.70 6.42
N VAL A 133 21.49 12.64 6.67
CA VAL A 133 20.08 12.58 6.29
C VAL A 133 19.26 13.62 7.08
N ARG A 134 19.52 13.82 8.39
CA ARG A 134 18.86 14.90 9.18
C ARG A 134 19.18 16.30 8.63
N GLU A 135 20.37 16.52 8.11
CA GLU A 135 20.78 17.79 7.50
C GLU A 135 20.00 18.13 6.22
N LEU A 136 19.40 17.12 5.54
CA LEU A 136 18.56 17.32 4.37
C LEU A 136 17.14 17.76 4.71
N ALA A 137 16.75 17.72 6.00
CA ALA A 137 15.42 18.11 6.43
C ALA A 137 15.14 19.58 6.11
N ALA A 138 13.93 19.88 5.66
CA ALA A 138 13.49 21.23 5.33
C ALA A 138 13.53 22.16 6.57
N ASP A 139 13.17 21.63 7.74
CA ASP A 139 13.28 22.31 9.04
C ASP A 139 14.16 21.46 9.98
N PRO A 140 15.25 22.01 10.54
CA PRO A 140 16.11 21.28 11.45
C PRO A 140 15.44 20.79 12.74
N LYS A 141 14.30 21.36 13.14
CA LYS A 141 13.60 21.02 14.39
C LYS A 141 12.44 20.06 14.19
N THR A 142 11.73 20.19 13.09
CA THR A 142 10.47 19.47 12.83
C THR A 142 10.51 18.62 11.56
N GLY A 143 11.56 18.74 10.77
CA GLY A 143 11.67 18.05 9.49
C GLY A 143 11.93 16.55 9.60
N VAL A 144 12.49 16.07 10.72
CA VAL A 144 12.57 14.63 11.01
C VAL A 144 11.23 14.19 11.64
N LEU A 145 10.42 13.49 10.87
CA LEU A 145 9.07 13.06 11.28
C LEU A 145 9.11 11.82 12.17
N SER A 146 10.01 10.91 11.88
CA SER A 146 10.29 9.73 12.70
C SER A 146 11.70 9.25 12.48
N GLU A 147 12.30 8.70 13.52
CA GLU A 147 13.61 8.06 13.51
C GLU A 147 13.56 6.88 14.47
N SER A 148 14.00 5.71 14.00
CA SER A 148 14.11 4.50 14.80
C SER A 148 15.40 3.78 14.45
N VAL A 149 16.12 3.34 15.46
CA VAL A 149 17.31 2.50 15.30
C VAL A 149 17.13 1.24 16.12
N THR A 150 17.27 0.09 15.50
CA THR A 150 17.15 -1.22 16.12
C THR A 150 18.49 -1.94 16.00
N GLY A 151 18.99 -2.47 17.10
CA GLY A 151 20.18 -3.32 17.12
C GLY A 151 19.81 -4.72 17.62
N GLU A 152 20.18 -5.74 16.89
CA GLU A 152 20.01 -7.15 17.23
C GLU A 152 21.37 -7.78 17.46
N ASP A 153 21.64 -8.23 18.69
CA ASP A 153 22.87 -8.97 19.02
C ASP A 153 22.74 -10.41 18.55
N VAL A 154 23.47 -10.74 17.50
CA VAL A 154 23.46 -12.06 16.86
C VAL A 154 24.69 -12.90 17.23
N THR A 155 25.49 -12.45 18.18
CA THR A 155 26.75 -13.10 18.58
C THR A 155 26.53 -14.56 18.99
N ALA A 156 25.49 -14.83 19.80
CA ALA A 156 25.18 -16.18 20.26
C ALA A 156 24.76 -17.09 19.11
N GLU A 157 23.96 -16.61 18.17
CA GLU A 157 23.53 -17.34 16.99
C GLU A 157 24.71 -17.65 16.05
N TYR A 158 25.59 -16.69 15.87
CA TYR A 158 26.81 -16.85 15.07
C TYR A 158 27.72 -17.94 15.65
N VAL A 159 28.00 -17.88 16.96
CA VAL A 159 28.85 -18.87 17.65
C VAL A 159 28.24 -20.27 17.62
N ASP A 160 26.92 -20.38 17.83
CA ASP A 160 26.21 -21.67 17.74
C ASP A 160 26.26 -22.25 16.31
N SER A 161 26.01 -21.42 15.31
CA SER A 161 26.10 -21.83 13.90
C SER A 161 27.49 -22.30 13.52
N GLN A 162 28.53 -21.61 13.98
CA GLN A 162 29.92 -22.04 13.76
C GLN A 162 30.24 -23.36 14.49
N ALA A 163 29.71 -23.57 15.69
CA ALA A 163 29.91 -24.82 16.41
C ALA A 163 29.25 -26.00 15.69
N ARG A 164 28.01 -25.79 15.22
CA ARG A 164 27.29 -26.81 14.42
C ARG A 164 28.01 -27.12 13.10
N LEU A 165 28.50 -26.08 12.41
CA LEU A 165 29.28 -26.25 11.17
C LEU A 165 30.50 -27.14 11.40
N ARG A 166 31.30 -26.85 12.44
CA ARG A 166 32.47 -27.69 12.78
C ARG A 166 32.08 -29.15 13.06
N ASN A 167 30.97 -29.39 13.77
CA ASN A 167 30.49 -30.73 14.06
C ASN A 167 30.05 -31.48 12.79
N LEU A 168 29.37 -30.84 11.87
CA LEU A 168 28.97 -31.44 10.59
C LEU A 168 30.16 -31.71 9.68
N GLN A 169 31.12 -30.79 9.63
CA GLN A 169 32.38 -31.02 8.87
C GLN A 169 33.18 -32.20 9.44
N ALA A 170 33.20 -32.38 10.76
CA ALA A 170 33.82 -33.55 11.37
C ALA A 170 33.07 -34.85 11.02
N ALA A 171 31.73 -34.81 11.01
CA ALA A 171 30.91 -35.96 10.59
C ALA A 171 31.08 -36.26 9.11
N GLU A 172 31.16 -35.25 8.24
CA GLU A 172 31.47 -35.43 6.83
C GLU A 172 32.81 -36.16 6.62
N ALA A 173 33.85 -35.69 7.33
CA ALA A 173 35.18 -36.32 7.25
C ALA A 173 35.16 -37.82 7.65
N GLN A 174 34.39 -38.14 8.71
CA GLN A 174 34.21 -39.54 9.13
C GLN A 174 33.44 -40.37 8.10
N LEU A 175 32.39 -39.82 7.49
CA LEU A 175 31.64 -40.51 6.45
C LEU A 175 32.48 -40.75 5.19
N VAL A 176 33.35 -39.80 4.81
CA VAL A 176 34.28 -39.95 3.72
C VAL A 176 35.27 -41.11 4.01
N GLU A 177 35.81 -41.20 5.24
CA GLU A 177 36.67 -42.32 5.65
C GLU A 177 35.92 -43.63 5.63
N LEU A 178 34.65 -43.69 6.07
CA LEU A 178 33.81 -44.90 5.98
C LEU A 178 33.51 -45.28 4.55
N LEU A 179 33.36 -44.33 3.63
CA LEU A 179 33.12 -44.56 2.23
C LEU A 179 34.31 -45.30 1.56
N ASP A 180 35.54 -44.89 1.93
CA ASP A 180 36.76 -45.55 1.42
C ASP A 180 36.91 -47.00 1.93
N GLN A 181 36.27 -47.33 3.07
CA GLN A 181 36.30 -48.66 3.69
C GLN A 181 35.03 -49.49 3.39
N ALA A 182 34.10 -48.98 2.56
CA ALA A 182 32.80 -49.61 2.30
C ALA A 182 32.97 -51.02 1.66
N PRO A 183 32.37 -52.06 2.23
CA PRO A 183 32.59 -53.44 1.76
C PRO A 183 31.77 -53.79 0.53
N ASP A 184 30.66 -53.12 0.27
CA ASP A 184 29.76 -53.42 -0.83
C ASP A 184 29.03 -52.15 -1.35
N LEU A 185 28.29 -52.31 -2.46
CA LEU A 185 27.60 -51.22 -3.14
C LEU A 185 26.42 -50.67 -2.33
N GLU A 186 25.70 -51.51 -1.58
CA GLU A 186 24.53 -51.06 -0.80
C GLU A 186 24.97 -50.14 0.33
N TYR A 187 26.02 -50.52 1.06
CA TYR A 187 26.61 -49.67 2.11
C TYR A 187 27.20 -48.39 1.56
N THR A 188 27.86 -48.46 0.39
CA THR A 188 28.35 -47.26 -0.33
C THR A 188 27.22 -46.28 -0.64
N LEU A 189 26.05 -46.74 -1.13
CA LEU A 189 24.92 -45.91 -1.47
C LEU A 189 24.30 -45.28 -0.25
N ASP A 190 24.25 -45.98 0.87
CA ASP A 190 23.69 -45.41 2.14
C ASP A 190 24.60 -44.32 2.72
N ILE A 191 25.93 -44.54 2.73
CA ILE A 191 26.87 -43.47 3.12
C ILE A 191 26.76 -42.27 2.19
N PHE A 192 26.61 -42.50 0.88
CA PHE A 192 26.50 -41.41 -0.08
C PHE A 192 25.24 -40.55 0.12
N LYS A 193 24.10 -41.15 0.49
CA LYS A 193 22.89 -40.42 0.84
C LYS A 193 23.12 -39.55 2.07
N GLU A 194 23.70 -40.12 3.15
CA GLU A 194 23.99 -39.40 4.38
C GLU A 194 24.98 -38.24 4.14
N LEU A 195 26.01 -38.52 3.35
CA LEU A 195 27.01 -37.51 2.97
C LEU A 195 26.38 -36.35 2.20
N THR A 196 25.43 -36.64 1.30
CA THR A 196 24.68 -35.63 0.57
C THR A 196 23.84 -34.77 1.50
N GLU A 197 23.17 -35.38 2.49
CA GLU A 197 22.36 -34.67 3.48
C GLU A 197 23.24 -33.77 4.36
N ILE A 198 24.36 -34.27 4.87
CA ILE A 198 25.30 -33.50 5.69
C ILE A 198 25.87 -32.30 4.90
N ARG A 199 26.23 -32.49 3.64
CA ARG A 199 26.72 -31.42 2.77
C ARG A 199 25.67 -30.34 2.57
N SER A 200 24.41 -30.71 2.38
CA SER A 200 23.33 -29.75 2.27
C SER A 200 23.18 -28.93 3.55
N GLN A 201 23.32 -29.57 4.74
CA GLN A 201 23.26 -28.85 6.02
C GLN A 201 24.47 -27.93 6.21
N ILE A 202 25.66 -28.31 5.78
CA ILE A 202 26.87 -27.48 5.81
C ILE A 202 26.64 -26.22 4.96
N GLU A 203 26.18 -26.36 3.71
CA GLU A 203 25.92 -25.24 2.82
C GLU A 203 24.91 -24.25 3.41
N VAL A 204 23.85 -24.74 4.06
CA VAL A 204 22.86 -23.89 4.74
C VAL A 204 23.48 -23.10 5.89
N LEU A 205 24.32 -23.77 6.71
CA LEU A 205 24.98 -23.10 7.84
C LEU A 205 26.05 -22.09 7.38
N GLU A 206 26.83 -22.43 6.36
CA GLU A 206 27.79 -21.49 5.77
C GLU A 206 27.07 -20.26 5.22
N GLY A 207 25.95 -20.43 4.51
CA GLY A 207 25.10 -19.34 4.05
C GLY A 207 24.57 -18.49 5.20
N ARG A 208 24.17 -19.12 6.32
CA ARG A 208 23.68 -18.41 7.52
C ARG A 208 24.77 -17.61 8.21
N ILE A 209 25.93 -18.19 8.40
CA ILE A 209 27.11 -17.52 9.01
C ILE A 209 27.49 -16.29 8.18
N LYS A 210 27.64 -16.47 6.87
CA LYS A 210 27.96 -15.39 5.93
C LYS A 210 26.91 -14.26 5.99
N TYR A 211 25.62 -14.61 6.04
CA TYR A 211 24.55 -13.62 6.18
C TYR A 211 24.66 -12.81 7.47
N LEU A 212 24.98 -13.46 8.61
CA LEU A 212 25.14 -12.79 9.90
C LEU A 212 26.35 -11.85 9.89
N GLU A 213 27.47 -12.28 9.33
CA GLU A 213 28.70 -11.47 9.17
C GLU A 213 28.46 -10.23 8.30
N GLU A 214 27.87 -10.43 7.11
CA GLU A 214 27.57 -9.33 6.19
C GLU A 214 26.55 -8.36 6.78
N SER A 215 25.54 -8.88 7.50
CA SER A 215 24.50 -8.06 8.12
C SER A 215 25.01 -7.26 9.32
N ALA A 216 26.01 -7.77 10.05
CA ALA A 216 26.66 -7.04 11.15
C ALA A 216 27.66 -6.00 10.62
N ALA A 217 28.36 -6.33 9.54
CA ALA A 217 29.31 -5.41 8.91
C ALA A 217 28.62 -4.22 8.22
N LEU A 218 27.43 -4.45 7.63
CA LEU A 218 26.70 -3.46 6.86
C LEU A 218 25.31 -3.22 7.45
N SER A 219 25.13 -2.07 8.06
CA SER A 219 23.84 -1.62 8.59
C SER A 219 22.89 -1.21 7.47
N ALA A 220 21.61 -1.53 7.61
CA ALA A 220 20.57 -1.10 6.70
C ALA A 220 19.96 0.22 7.17
N LEU A 221 19.89 1.22 6.29
CA LEU A 221 19.18 2.47 6.51
C LEU A 221 18.08 2.62 5.45
N SER A 222 16.84 2.69 5.92
CA SER A 222 15.66 3.00 5.10
C SER A 222 15.22 4.43 5.36
N VAL A 223 15.14 5.24 4.31
CA VAL A 223 14.71 6.64 4.41
C VAL A 223 13.51 6.87 3.50
N GLU A 224 12.44 7.41 4.07
CA GLU A 224 11.27 7.90 3.34
C GLU A 224 11.29 9.43 3.33
N PHE A 225 11.29 10.01 2.14
CA PHE A 225 11.22 11.44 1.92
C PHE A 225 9.82 11.88 1.56
N VAL A 226 9.33 12.87 2.32
CA VAL A 226 7.99 13.45 2.17
C VAL A 226 8.15 14.92 1.79
N ALA A 227 7.44 15.37 0.76
CA ALA A 227 7.47 16.79 0.41
C ALA A 227 6.88 17.63 1.55
N GLU A 228 7.60 18.65 2.03
CA GLU A 228 7.15 19.57 3.10
C GLU A 228 5.78 20.16 2.81
N ALA A 229 5.54 20.54 1.55
CA ALA A 229 4.27 21.08 1.10
C ALA A 229 3.07 20.13 1.34
N SER A 230 3.31 18.82 1.40
CA SER A 230 2.26 17.81 1.65
C SER A 230 1.82 17.75 3.13
N LEU A 231 2.65 18.22 4.04
CA LEU A 231 2.42 18.22 5.49
C LEU A 231 1.77 19.52 5.98
N GLN A 232 1.77 20.57 5.15
CA GLN A 232 1.16 21.83 5.54
C GLN A 232 -0.35 21.65 5.68
N PRO A 233 -0.94 22.06 6.84
CA PRO A 233 -2.38 22.06 6.98
C PRO A 233 -2.97 22.93 5.86
N LEU A 234 -4.11 22.49 5.31
CA LEU A 234 -4.84 23.24 4.31
C LEU A 234 -4.96 24.71 4.80
N GLN A 235 -4.09 25.57 4.31
CA GLN A 235 -4.35 26.98 4.38
C GLN A 235 -5.55 27.21 3.46
N ILE A 236 -6.72 27.41 4.08
CA ILE A 236 -7.84 28.00 3.37
C ILE A 236 -7.32 29.36 2.95
N GLY A 237 -6.65 29.37 1.80
CA GLY A 237 -6.13 30.60 1.21
C GLY A 237 -7.29 31.58 1.10
N PRO A 238 -7.02 32.88 1.08
CA PRO A 238 -8.11 33.88 0.96
C PRO A 238 -8.96 33.47 -0.25
N TRP A 239 -10.25 33.30 -0.01
CA TRP A 239 -11.23 32.93 -1.03
C TRP A 239 -11.00 33.77 -2.28
N LYS A 240 -10.51 33.13 -3.37
CA LYS A 240 -10.23 33.81 -4.63
C LYS A 240 -11.43 33.63 -5.58
N PRO A 241 -12.39 34.57 -5.59
CA PRO A 241 -13.60 34.46 -6.39
C PRO A 241 -13.28 34.33 -7.90
N ALA A 242 -12.15 34.89 -8.35
CA ALA A 242 -11.68 34.76 -9.73
C ALA A 242 -11.32 33.29 -10.10
N GLY A 243 -10.76 32.49 -9.19
CA GLY A 243 -10.48 31.08 -9.39
C GLY A 243 -11.75 30.25 -9.52
N VAL A 244 -12.71 30.48 -8.62
CA VAL A 244 -14.02 29.83 -8.61
C VAL A 244 -14.81 30.20 -9.87
N ALA A 245 -14.76 31.45 -10.29
CA ALA A 245 -15.41 31.90 -11.54
C ALA A 245 -14.81 31.22 -12.77
N LYS A 246 -13.48 31.07 -12.83
CA LYS A 246 -12.80 30.36 -13.93
C LYS A 246 -13.19 28.88 -13.99
N GLU A 247 -13.24 28.21 -12.86
CA GLU A 247 -13.64 26.81 -12.75
C GLU A 247 -15.12 26.62 -13.10
N ALA A 248 -16.00 27.53 -12.67
CA ALA A 248 -17.41 27.54 -13.05
C ALA A 248 -17.61 27.74 -14.55
N ILE A 249 -16.84 28.63 -15.19
CA ILE A 249 -16.87 28.85 -16.64
C ILE A 249 -16.36 27.58 -17.38
N GLN A 250 -15.30 26.96 -16.92
CA GLN A 250 -14.79 25.71 -17.52
C GLN A 250 -15.82 24.58 -17.43
N THR A 251 -16.49 24.47 -16.28
CA THR A 251 -17.57 23.49 -16.07
C THR A 251 -18.75 23.77 -16.98
N LEU A 252 -19.16 25.05 -17.12
CA LEU A 252 -20.23 25.46 -18.04
C LEU A 252 -19.91 25.08 -19.50
N VAL A 253 -18.69 25.37 -19.95
CA VAL A 253 -18.24 25.01 -21.31
C VAL A 253 -18.29 23.53 -21.52
N LYS A 254 -17.83 22.74 -20.52
CA LYS A 254 -17.84 21.27 -20.59
C LYS A 254 -19.25 20.71 -20.68
N VAL A 255 -20.18 21.23 -19.86
CA VAL A 255 -21.59 20.85 -19.91
C VAL A 255 -22.21 21.22 -21.26
N ALA A 256 -21.91 22.39 -21.80
CA ALA A 256 -22.39 22.80 -23.12
C ALA A 256 -21.87 21.88 -24.24
N GLN A 257 -20.62 21.46 -24.17
CA GLN A 257 -20.04 20.48 -25.10
C GLN A 257 -20.69 19.09 -24.97
N ASP A 258 -20.96 18.63 -23.77
CA ASP A 258 -21.61 17.35 -23.51
C ASP A 258 -23.05 17.35 -24.04
N VAL A 259 -23.81 18.43 -23.83
CA VAL A 259 -25.15 18.62 -24.40
C VAL A 259 -25.11 18.67 -25.92
N GLY A 260 -24.15 19.39 -26.51
CA GLY A 260 -23.95 19.44 -27.96
C GLY A 260 -23.64 18.05 -28.53
N THR A 261 -22.78 17.30 -27.88
CA THR A 261 -22.43 15.92 -28.26
C THR A 261 -23.64 14.97 -28.14
N ALA A 262 -24.45 15.14 -27.10
CA ALA A 262 -25.66 14.36 -26.90
C ALA A 262 -26.70 14.65 -28.00
N LEU A 263 -26.88 15.92 -28.39
CA LEU A 263 -27.78 16.32 -29.48
C LEU A 263 -27.31 15.75 -30.82
N ILE A 264 -26.03 15.81 -31.12
CA ILE A 264 -25.46 15.23 -32.35
C ILE A 264 -25.71 13.72 -32.38
N LYS A 265 -25.44 13.01 -31.30
CA LYS A 265 -25.70 11.59 -31.19
C LYS A 265 -27.18 11.27 -31.34
N PHE A 266 -28.05 12.07 -30.72
CA PHE A 266 -29.50 11.92 -30.84
C PHE A 266 -29.97 12.06 -32.30
N VAL A 267 -29.52 13.10 -33.01
CA VAL A 267 -29.87 13.30 -34.42
C VAL A 267 -29.36 12.13 -35.27
N ILE A 268 -28.12 11.73 -35.13
CA ILE A 268 -27.52 10.67 -35.97
C ILE A 268 -28.19 9.32 -35.73
N ILE A 269 -28.57 9.01 -34.50
CA ILE A 269 -29.16 7.71 -34.14
C ILE A 269 -30.67 7.70 -34.43
N TRP A 270 -31.41 8.75 -34.04
CA TRP A 270 -32.86 8.76 -34.07
C TRP A 270 -33.47 9.22 -35.37
N VAL A 271 -32.81 10.13 -36.10
CA VAL A 271 -33.36 10.62 -37.40
C VAL A 271 -33.59 9.50 -38.44
N PRO A 272 -32.64 8.57 -38.67
CA PRO A 272 -32.86 7.48 -39.61
C PRO A 272 -34.02 6.54 -39.23
N PHE A 273 -34.34 6.44 -37.96
CA PHE A 273 -35.49 5.65 -37.48
C PHE A 273 -36.84 6.41 -37.56
N LEU A 274 -36.80 7.71 -37.23
CA LEU A 274 -37.99 8.54 -37.23
C LEU A 274 -38.44 8.97 -38.66
N LEU A 275 -37.50 9.11 -39.59
CA LEU A 275 -37.79 9.53 -40.95
C LEU A 275 -38.75 8.56 -41.70
N PRO A 276 -38.55 7.20 -41.70
CA PRO A 276 -39.50 6.28 -42.35
C PRO A 276 -40.86 6.24 -41.62
N ILE A 277 -40.86 6.34 -40.28
CA ILE A 277 -42.13 6.36 -39.52
C ILE A 277 -42.92 7.63 -39.84
N GLY A 278 -42.27 8.80 -39.89
CA GLY A 278 -42.91 10.05 -40.26
C GLY A 278 -43.44 10.03 -41.67
N LEU A 279 -42.72 9.40 -42.62
CA LEU A 279 -43.14 9.24 -44.02
C LEU A 279 -44.39 8.34 -44.12
N ILE A 280 -44.41 7.23 -43.38
CA ILE A 280 -45.59 6.32 -43.31
C ILE A 280 -46.79 7.08 -42.74
N VAL A 281 -46.68 7.79 -41.64
CA VAL A 281 -47.73 8.59 -41.03
C VAL A 281 -48.23 9.68 -41.99
N TYR A 282 -47.29 10.36 -42.66
CA TYR A 282 -47.64 11.39 -43.69
C TYR A 282 -48.48 10.78 -44.85
N PHE A 283 -48.04 9.64 -45.42
CA PHE A 283 -48.78 8.99 -46.50
C PHE A 283 -50.14 8.45 -46.04
N VAL A 284 -50.23 7.88 -44.85
CA VAL A 284 -51.51 7.40 -44.27
C VAL A 284 -52.47 8.59 -44.02
N SER A 285 -51.99 9.70 -43.45
CA SER A 285 -52.80 10.90 -43.22
C SER A 285 -53.27 11.57 -44.52
N LYS A 286 -52.41 11.61 -45.54
CA LYS A 286 -52.77 12.12 -46.88
C LYS A 286 -53.78 11.19 -47.57
N GLY A 287 -53.63 9.89 -47.43
CA GLY A 287 -54.61 8.92 -47.94
C GLY A 287 -55.98 9.00 -47.24
N ALA A 288 -55.98 9.20 -45.92
CA ALA A 288 -57.20 9.40 -45.14
C ALA A 288 -57.95 10.68 -45.51
N LYS A 289 -57.22 11.80 -45.78
CA LYS A 289 -57.83 13.06 -46.26
C LYS A 289 -58.47 12.85 -47.63
N LYS A 290 -57.83 12.14 -48.57
CA LYS A 290 -58.39 11.84 -49.87
C LYS A 290 -59.65 10.94 -49.77
N ARG A 291 -59.64 9.97 -48.84
CA ARG A 291 -60.80 9.10 -48.61
C ARG A 291 -61.99 9.83 -47.96
N LYS A 292 -61.74 10.83 -47.08
CA LYS A 292 -62.80 11.68 -46.52
C LYS A 292 -63.43 12.56 -47.60
N ALA A 293 -62.58 13.22 -48.43
CA ALA A 293 -63.09 14.04 -49.57
C ALA A 293 -63.86 13.23 -50.58
N ALA A 294 -63.48 11.96 -50.88
CA ALA A 294 -64.20 11.08 -51.75
C ALA A 294 -65.54 10.61 -51.14
N ARG A 295 -65.65 10.39 -49.83
CA ARG A 295 -66.87 10.07 -49.12
C ARG A 295 -67.83 11.25 -49.05
N GLU A 296 -67.38 12.45 -48.86
CA GLU A 296 -68.19 13.67 -48.86
C GLU A 296 -68.71 13.98 -50.27
N ALA A 297 -67.93 13.76 -51.34
CA ALA A 297 -68.39 13.87 -52.71
C ALA A 297 -69.40 12.84 -53.10
N GLN A 298 -69.38 11.60 -52.55
CA GLN A 298 -70.30 10.55 -52.79
C GLN A 298 -71.60 10.76 -51.98
N ALA A 299 -71.58 11.38 -50.80
CA ALA A 299 -72.74 11.74 -49.99
C ALA A 299 -73.56 12.91 -50.61
N ALA A 300 -72.89 13.79 -51.36
CA ALA A 300 -73.53 14.92 -52.04
C ALA A 300 -74.29 14.52 -53.31
N GLN A 301 -74.09 13.30 -53.82
CA GLN A 301 -74.84 12.80 -55.03
C GLN A 301 -76.08 11.98 -54.75
N VAL A 302 -76.41 11.80 -53.48
CA VAL A 302 -77.65 11.07 -53.09
C VAL A 302 -78.59 12.06 -52.41
N GLN A 303 -79.14 13.00 -53.14
CA GLN A 303 -80.37 13.68 -52.72
C GLN A 303 -81.49 13.20 -53.65
N PRO A 304 -82.52 12.53 -53.10
CA PRO A 304 -83.71 12.23 -53.85
C PRO A 304 -84.57 13.51 -54.03
N SER A 305 -84.95 13.75 -55.30
CA SER A 305 -85.98 14.69 -55.62
C SER A 305 -87.35 14.11 -55.21
N ASP A 306 -87.89 14.62 -54.12
CA ASP A 306 -89.36 14.44 -53.87
C ASP A 306 -90.01 15.80 -53.88
N THR A 307 -90.74 16.02 -54.92
CA THR A 307 -91.74 17.05 -55.03
C THR A 307 -93.08 16.43 -54.67
N PRO A 308 -93.85 16.97 -53.76
CA PRO A 308 -95.27 16.61 -53.67
C PRO A 308 -96.07 17.58 -54.52
N LYS A 309 -96.96 16.94 -55.36
CA LYS A 309 -98.14 17.60 -55.96
C LYS A 309 -99.32 17.39 -55.03
N ASP A 310 -100.10 18.42 -54.94
CA ASP A 310 -101.45 18.64 -54.47
C ASP A 310 -101.65 18.90 -53.00
#